data_d13ae99f4f532f2401799cd1e94bcc13
#
_entry.id   d13ae99f4f532f2401799cd1e94bcc13
#
_cell.length_a   1.000
_cell.length_b   1.000
_cell.length_c   1.000
_cell.angle_alpha   90.00
_cell.angle_beta   90.00
_cell.angle_gamma   90.00
#
_symmetry.space_group_name_H-M   'P 1'
#
loop_
_entity.id
_entity.type
_entity.pdbx_description
1 polymer ?
#
loop_
_entity_poly.entity_id
_entity_poly.type
_entity_poly.pdbx_seq_one_letter_code
_entity_poly.pdbx_strand_id
1 'polypeptide(L)'
;MKGFITILFSLIFINMNSQVDFIQGGGTLDDWANLSKYKSDNLEIIQNPIDNLVVFMGNSITENWSLHSPDFFKNNRFLNRGIGGQTTPQMLIRFKPDVVNLNPQSVVILAGINDIAGNTGPMEISNIAENIFSMAEIAKEYGIQVYICSVLPAKDFPWSPNIEPAKKVIKLNNVLREYCLKNNIVYVDYYSKMEDGMGGLKVPEYTSAVDLVHPNSDGYAVMESIILK
;
A
#
# COMPACT_ATOMS: atom_id res chain seq x y z
N MET A 1 26.54 -36.94 -61.88
CA MET A 1 26.25 -37.23 -60.47
C MET A 1 25.91 -35.89 -59.80
N LYS A 2 24.62 -35.64 -59.54
CA LYS A 2 24.15 -34.44 -58.87
C LYS A 2 23.85 -34.80 -57.40
N GLY A 3 24.69 -34.29 -56.50
CA GLY A 3 24.49 -34.48 -55.08
C GLY A 3 23.36 -33.58 -54.53
N PHE A 4 22.32 -34.20 -53.96
CA PHE A 4 21.28 -33.51 -53.21
C PHE A 4 21.78 -33.24 -51.81
N ILE A 5 21.87 -31.94 -51.43
CA ILE A 5 22.12 -31.52 -50.06
C ILE A 5 20.74 -31.44 -49.37
N THR A 6 20.49 -32.37 -48.47
CA THR A 6 19.30 -32.35 -47.60
C THR A 6 19.62 -31.44 -46.39
N ILE A 7 18.99 -30.23 -46.35
CA ILE A 7 19.06 -29.37 -45.18
C ILE A 7 18.02 -29.85 -44.19
N LEU A 8 18.51 -30.39 -43.06
CA LEU A 8 17.66 -30.80 -41.92
C LEU A 8 17.35 -29.55 -41.08
N PHE A 9 16.13 -29.03 -41.17
CA PHE A 9 15.61 -28.03 -40.26
C PHE A 9 15.26 -28.72 -38.93
N SER A 10 16.08 -28.57 -37.92
CA SER A 10 15.75 -28.91 -36.55
C SER A 10 14.83 -27.82 -35.97
N LEU A 11 13.54 -28.11 -35.83
CA LEU A 11 12.60 -27.31 -35.07
C LEU A 11 12.97 -27.39 -33.59
N ILE A 12 13.60 -26.32 -33.06
CA ILE A 12 13.76 -26.12 -31.63
C ILE A 12 12.40 -25.73 -31.08
N PHE A 13 11.70 -26.68 -30.47
CA PHE A 13 10.57 -26.35 -29.60
C PHE A 13 11.08 -25.68 -28.34
N ILE A 14 11.02 -24.35 -28.28
CA ILE A 14 11.17 -23.62 -27.06
C ILE A 14 9.90 -23.89 -26.23
N ASN A 15 10.02 -24.77 -25.24
CA ASN A 15 9.03 -24.89 -24.19
C ASN A 15 9.03 -23.54 -23.43
N MET A 16 8.15 -22.64 -23.82
CA MET A 16 7.78 -21.49 -22.99
C MET A 16 6.91 -22.03 -21.84
N ASN A 17 7.55 -22.59 -20.82
CA ASN A 17 6.94 -22.62 -19.51
C ASN A 17 6.79 -21.14 -19.12
N SER A 18 5.56 -20.64 -19.19
CA SER A 18 5.22 -19.34 -18.64
C SER A 18 5.45 -19.42 -17.12
N GLN A 19 6.65 -19.07 -16.67
CA GLN A 19 6.85 -18.65 -15.31
C GLN A 19 5.94 -17.44 -15.14
N VAL A 20 4.88 -17.60 -14.38
CA VAL A 20 4.09 -16.47 -13.92
C VAL A 20 5.01 -15.76 -12.93
N ASP A 21 5.71 -14.72 -13.40
CA ASP A 21 6.54 -13.89 -12.54
C ASP A 21 5.62 -13.27 -11.50
N PHE A 22 5.82 -13.68 -10.25
CA PHE A 22 5.06 -13.18 -9.11
C PHE A 22 5.44 -11.70 -8.89
N ILE A 23 4.52 -10.80 -9.23
CA ILE A 23 4.71 -9.37 -9.00
C ILE A 23 4.40 -9.08 -7.54
N GLN A 24 5.30 -8.39 -6.85
CA GLN A 24 5.09 -7.88 -5.50
C GLN A 24 3.79 -7.06 -5.47
N GLY A 25 2.90 -7.39 -4.50
CA GLY A 25 1.56 -6.78 -4.46
C GLY A 25 0.48 -7.69 -5.05
N GLY A 26 0.77 -8.97 -5.33
CA GLY A 26 -0.21 -9.97 -5.78
C GLY A 26 -0.75 -9.75 -7.19
N GLY A 27 -0.15 -8.83 -7.97
CA GLY A 27 -0.51 -8.61 -9.36
C GLY A 27 0.10 -9.65 -10.30
N THR A 28 -0.32 -9.61 -11.56
CA THR A 28 0.25 -10.35 -12.68
C THR A 28 0.76 -9.37 -13.73
N LEU A 29 1.45 -9.87 -14.77
CA LEU A 29 1.85 -8.98 -15.88
C LEU A 29 0.64 -8.32 -16.56
N ASP A 30 -0.52 -9.01 -16.60
CA ASP A 30 -1.75 -8.48 -17.20
C ASP A 30 -2.57 -7.63 -16.20
N ASP A 31 -2.33 -7.74 -14.90
CA ASP A 31 -2.99 -6.99 -13.83
C ASP A 31 -1.96 -6.57 -12.77
N TRP A 32 -1.03 -5.70 -13.15
CA TRP A 32 0.09 -5.28 -12.31
C TRP A 32 -0.33 -4.64 -11.00
N ALA A 33 -1.43 -3.91 -10.99
CA ALA A 33 -1.95 -3.25 -9.80
C ALA A 33 -2.95 -4.13 -9.01
N ASN A 34 -3.19 -5.38 -9.44
CA ASN A 34 -4.16 -6.30 -8.84
C ASN A 34 -5.57 -5.69 -8.74
N LEU A 35 -6.04 -5.11 -9.84
CA LEU A 35 -7.38 -4.51 -9.97
C LEU A 35 -8.51 -5.54 -9.75
N SER A 36 -8.20 -6.81 -10.01
CA SER A 36 -9.16 -7.91 -9.86
C SER A 36 -9.50 -8.20 -8.39
N LYS A 37 -8.59 -7.90 -7.44
CA LYS A 37 -8.73 -8.29 -6.02
C LYS A 37 -10.04 -7.84 -5.39
N TYR A 38 -10.40 -6.58 -5.55
CA TYR A 38 -11.61 -6.00 -4.94
C TYR A 38 -12.76 -5.79 -5.93
N LYS A 39 -12.62 -6.24 -7.18
CA LYS A 39 -13.59 -5.95 -8.25
C LYS A 39 -15.02 -6.38 -7.90
N SER A 40 -15.20 -7.60 -7.39
CA SER A 40 -16.53 -8.12 -7.03
C SER A 40 -17.14 -7.34 -5.87
N ASP A 41 -16.34 -7.09 -4.83
CA ASP A 41 -16.72 -6.36 -3.63
C ASP A 41 -17.07 -4.89 -3.94
N ASN A 42 -16.27 -4.26 -4.81
CA ASN A 42 -16.54 -2.90 -5.29
C ASN A 42 -17.87 -2.82 -6.06
N LEU A 43 -18.21 -3.80 -6.90
CA LEU A 43 -19.49 -3.84 -7.61
C LEU A 43 -20.66 -3.99 -6.67
N GLU A 44 -20.54 -4.77 -5.60
CA GLU A 44 -21.57 -4.92 -4.57
C GLU A 44 -21.82 -3.60 -3.85
N ILE A 45 -20.74 -2.90 -3.45
CA ILE A 45 -20.85 -1.59 -2.77
C ILE A 45 -21.46 -0.53 -3.71
N ILE A 46 -21.09 -0.51 -4.99
CA ILE A 46 -21.66 0.41 -5.96
C ILE A 46 -23.17 0.18 -6.13
N GLN A 47 -23.64 -1.07 -6.11
CA GLN A 47 -25.05 -1.42 -6.18
C GLN A 47 -25.80 -1.15 -4.87
N ASN A 48 -25.13 -1.25 -3.74
CA ASN A 48 -25.67 -1.06 -2.39
C ASN A 48 -24.80 -0.04 -1.62
N PRO A 49 -24.92 1.27 -1.92
CA PRO A 49 -24.06 2.29 -1.32
C PRO A 49 -24.15 2.32 0.20
N ILE A 50 -23.00 2.54 0.82
CA ILE A 50 -22.87 2.65 2.28
C ILE A 50 -22.75 4.13 2.65
N ASP A 51 -23.70 4.63 3.45
CA ASP A 51 -23.65 6.01 3.94
C ASP A 51 -22.46 6.26 4.86
N ASN A 52 -21.80 7.40 4.67
CA ASN A 52 -20.63 7.83 5.44
C ASN A 52 -19.49 6.79 5.41
N LEU A 53 -19.31 6.14 4.26
CA LEU A 53 -18.24 5.17 4.04
C LEU A 53 -16.87 5.84 4.18
N VAL A 54 -15.95 5.20 4.90
CA VAL A 54 -14.54 5.57 4.97
C VAL A 54 -13.70 4.45 4.38
N VAL A 55 -12.92 4.75 3.35
CA VAL A 55 -12.04 3.77 2.70
C VAL A 55 -10.63 3.89 3.25
N PHE A 56 -10.06 2.78 3.71
CA PHE A 56 -8.65 2.66 4.13
C PHE A 56 -7.83 2.11 2.96
N MET A 57 -7.12 2.98 2.27
CA MET A 57 -6.25 2.66 1.13
C MET A 57 -4.82 2.44 1.60
N GLY A 58 -4.24 1.28 1.29
CA GLY A 58 -2.89 0.98 1.75
C GLY A 58 -2.31 -0.35 1.25
N ASN A 59 -1.27 -0.81 1.93
CA ASN A 59 -0.53 -2.04 1.65
C ASN A 59 -0.85 -3.16 2.67
N SER A 60 0.13 -4.05 2.96
CA SER A 60 -0.01 -5.13 3.95
C SER A 60 -0.37 -4.63 5.35
N ILE A 61 0.11 -3.46 5.77
CA ILE A 61 -0.23 -2.89 7.08
C ILE A 61 -1.74 -2.63 7.14
N THR A 62 -2.32 -2.06 6.08
CA THR A 62 -3.78 -1.87 5.99
C THR A 62 -4.51 -3.20 5.83
N GLU A 63 -4.05 -4.09 4.95
CA GLU A 63 -4.68 -5.40 4.72
C GLU A 63 -4.78 -6.23 6.01
N ASN A 64 -3.66 -6.36 6.73
CA ASN A 64 -3.57 -7.15 7.95
C ASN A 64 -4.36 -6.54 9.14
N TRP A 65 -4.67 -5.25 9.07
CA TRP A 65 -5.45 -4.60 10.12
C TRP A 65 -6.81 -5.28 10.35
N SER A 66 -7.50 -5.69 9.28
CA SER A 66 -8.75 -6.44 9.40
C SER A 66 -8.58 -7.84 10.02
N LEU A 67 -7.38 -8.42 9.98
CA LEU A 67 -7.09 -9.72 10.61
C LEU A 67 -6.85 -9.56 12.12
N HIS A 68 -6.18 -8.48 12.52
CA HIS A 68 -5.82 -8.21 13.91
C HIS A 68 -6.95 -7.50 14.69
N SER A 69 -7.77 -6.73 13.99
CA SER A 69 -8.87 -5.96 14.58
C SER A 69 -10.10 -5.95 13.67
N PRO A 70 -10.77 -7.10 13.47
CA PRO A 70 -11.92 -7.23 12.57
C PRO A 70 -13.09 -6.33 12.99
N ASP A 71 -13.30 -6.13 14.28
CA ASP A 71 -14.38 -5.33 14.81
C ASP A 71 -14.23 -3.82 14.52
N PHE A 72 -13.00 -3.34 14.35
CA PHE A 72 -12.74 -1.97 13.97
C PHE A 72 -13.37 -1.62 12.61
N PHE A 73 -13.20 -2.47 11.62
CA PHE A 73 -13.82 -2.30 10.30
C PHE A 73 -15.30 -2.58 10.30
N LYS A 74 -15.72 -3.69 10.94
CA LYS A 74 -17.11 -4.16 10.95
C LYS A 74 -18.09 -3.17 11.62
N ASN A 75 -17.65 -2.51 12.71
CA ASN A 75 -18.50 -1.67 13.51
C ASN A 75 -18.52 -0.20 13.11
N ASN A 76 -17.63 0.26 12.23
CA ASN A 76 -17.38 1.68 11.95
C ASN A 76 -17.66 2.13 10.50
N ARG A 77 -18.34 1.35 9.68
CA ARG A 77 -18.52 1.67 8.24
C ARG A 77 -17.18 1.92 7.52
N PHE A 78 -16.15 1.26 7.96
CA PHE A 78 -14.83 1.33 7.39
C PHE A 78 -14.62 0.20 6.39
N LEU A 79 -14.01 0.53 5.26
CA LEU A 79 -13.72 -0.42 4.20
C LEU A 79 -12.22 -0.57 4.02
N ASN A 80 -11.72 -1.77 4.21
CA ASN A 80 -10.31 -2.08 3.98
C ASN A 80 -10.04 -2.29 2.48
N ARG A 81 -9.10 -1.52 1.94
CA ARG A 81 -8.57 -1.62 0.58
C ARG A 81 -7.04 -1.75 0.60
N GLY A 82 -6.53 -2.51 1.58
CA GLY A 82 -5.12 -2.89 1.67
C GLY A 82 -4.74 -4.02 0.73
N ILE A 83 -3.57 -3.96 0.11
CA ILE A 83 -2.98 -5.06 -0.68
C ILE A 83 -1.52 -5.22 -0.29
N GLY A 84 -1.17 -6.38 0.25
CA GLY A 84 0.18 -6.70 0.70
C GLY A 84 1.25 -6.48 -0.36
N GLY A 85 2.38 -5.91 0.01
CA GLY A 85 3.52 -5.68 -0.89
C GLY A 85 3.39 -4.50 -1.85
N GLN A 86 2.21 -3.88 -2.00
CA GLN A 86 2.00 -2.81 -2.98
C GLN A 86 2.77 -1.53 -2.65
N THR A 87 3.24 -0.90 -3.74
CA THR A 87 3.87 0.41 -3.78
C THR A 87 2.89 1.49 -4.23
N THR A 88 3.26 2.75 -4.05
CA THR A 88 2.39 3.90 -4.37
C THR A 88 1.94 3.96 -5.84
N PRO A 89 2.75 3.61 -6.88
CA PRO A 89 2.25 3.54 -8.25
C PRO A 89 1.13 2.53 -8.45
N GLN A 90 1.22 1.34 -7.83
CA GLN A 90 0.16 0.34 -7.90
C GLN A 90 -1.13 0.85 -7.23
N MET A 91 -1.00 1.49 -6.08
CA MET A 91 -2.14 2.10 -5.38
C MET A 91 -2.78 3.21 -6.21
N LEU A 92 -2.00 4.07 -6.87
CA LEU A 92 -2.51 5.14 -7.73
C LEU A 92 -3.31 4.58 -8.90
N ILE A 93 -2.87 3.51 -9.55
CA ILE A 93 -3.60 2.86 -10.65
C ILE A 93 -4.97 2.35 -10.19
N ARG A 94 -5.05 1.73 -9.01
CA ARG A 94 -6.31 1.18 -8.48
C ARG A 94 -7.12 2.18 -7.64
N PHE A 95 -6.64 3.41 -7.47
CA PHE A 95 -7.29 4.40 -6.61
C PHE A 95 -8.72 4.72 -7.07
N LYS A 96 -8.92 4.87 -8.36
CA LYS A 96 -10.25 5.16 -8.90
C LYS A 96 -11.25 4.01 -8.69
N PRO A 97 -10.99 2.75 -9.08
CA PRO A 97 -11.93 1.65 -8.84
C PRO A 97 -12.13 1.30 -7.37
N ASP A 98 -11.10 1.40 -6.53
CA ASP A 98 -11.14 0.93 -5.15
C ASP A 98 -11.52 2.03 -4.14
N VAL A 99 -11.53 3.30 -4.55
CA VAL A 99 -11.88 4.43 -3.69
C VAL A 99 -12.94 5.31 -4.35
N VAL A 100 -12.60 6.01 -5.44
CA VAL A 100 -13.44 7.06 -6.02
C VAL A 100 -14.82 6.54 -6.44
N ASN A 101 -14.84 5.40 -7.16
CA ASN A 101 -16.08 4.83 -7.68
C ASN A 101 -17.04 4.31 -6.58
N LEU A 102 -16.54 4.15 -5.35
CA LEU A 102 -17.35 3.76 -4.18
C LEU A 102 -18.04 4.95 -3.53
N ASN A 103 -17.74 6.17 -3.98
CA ASN A 103 -18.28 7.43 -3.48
C ASN A 103 -18.22 7.56 -1.95
N PRO A 104 -17.05 7.35 -1.30
CA PRO A 104 -16.92 7.42 0.14
C PRO A 104 -16.98 8.86 0.64
N GLN A 105 -17.35 9.04 1.92
CA GLN A 105 -17.20 10.32 2.60
C GLN A 105 -15.72 10.71 2.77
N SER A 106 -14.89 9.72 3.06
CA SER A 106 -13.48 9.96 3.37
C SER A 106 -12.57 8.82 2.90
N VAL A 107 -11.31 9.15 2.66
CA VAL A 107 -10.26 8.17 2.41
C VAL A 107 -9.08 8.38 3.37
N VAL A 108 -8.59 7.29 3.94
CA VAL A 108 -7.38 7.22 4.77
C VAL A 108 -6.28 6.55 3.95
N ILE A 109 -5.19 7.27 3.68
CA ILE A 109 -4.08 6.78 2.82
C ILE A 109 -2.87 6.49 3.70
N LEU A 110 -2.46 5.21 3.76
CA LEU A 110 -1.24 4.75 4.43
C LEU A 110 -0.35 4.03 3.42
N ALA A 111 0.68 4.70 2.92
CA ALA A 111 1.49 4.24 1.80
C ALA A 111 2.94 4.71 1.87
N GLY A 112 3.85 4.03 1.16
CA GLY A 112 5.25 4.46 0.97
C GLY A 112 6.31 3.53 1.55
N ILE A 113 5.98 2.65 2.51
CA ILE A 113 6.97 1.75 3.14
C ILE A 113 7.57 0.76 2.13
N ASN A 114 6.75 0.18 1.26
CA ASN A 114 7.18 -0.78 0.24
C ASN A 114 7.95 -0.12 -0.91
N ASP A 115 7.69 1.14 -1.18
CA ASP A 115 8.47 1.95 -2.11
C ASP A 115 9.88 2.18 -1.56
N ILE A 116 9.99 2.51 -0.26
CA ILE A 116 11.27 2.64 0.44
C ILE A 116 12.04 1.31 0.45
N ALA A 117 11.32 0.18 0.59
CA ALA A 117 11.89 -1.16 0.51
C ALA A 117 12.31 -1.57 -0.90
N GLY A 118 11.86 -0.84 -1.95
CA GLY A 118 12.19 -1.13 -3.34
C GLY A 118 11.41 -2.29 -3.95
N ASN A 119 10.20 -2.60 -3.46
CA ASN A 119 9.40 -3.76 -3.90
C ASN A 119 9.09 -3.77 -5.41
N THR A 120 9.02 -2.62 -6.06
CA THR A 120 8.84 -2.49 -7.51
C THR A 120 10.01 -1.77 -8.17
N GLY A 121 11.19 -1.81 -7.54
CA GLY A 121 12.39 -1.11 -7.96
C GLY A 121 12.68 0.15 -7.14
N PRO A 122 13.88 0.74 -7.31
CA PRO A 122 14.27 1.94 -6.59
C PRO A 122 13.36 3.13 -6.90
N MET A 123 12.95 3.87 -5.87
CA MET A 123 12.14 5.07 -6.03
C MET A 123 12.61 6.20 -5.12
N GLU A 124 12.70 7.41 -5.67
CA GLU A 124 13.04 8.61 -4.90
C GLU A 124 11.88 9.01 -3.98
N ILE A 125 12.21 9.58 -2.82
CA ILE A 125 11.20 10.04 -1.84
C ILE A 125 10.21 11.04 -2.44
N SER A 126 10.67 11.92 -3.34
CA SER A 126 9.81 12.86 -4.06
C SER A 126 8.75 12.14 -4.89
N ASN A 127 9.12 11.09 -5.63
CA ASN A 127 8.19 10.35 -6.47
C ASN A 127 7.17 9.55 -5.64
N ILE A 128 7.59 9.00 -4.48
CA ILE A 128 6.68 8.36 -3.53
C ILE A 128 5.64 9.38 -3.04
N ALA A 129 6.10 10.56 -2.63
CA ALA A 129 5.23 11.64 -2.17
C ALA A 129 4.27 12.11 -3.27
N GLU A 130 4.75 12.32 -4.50
CA GLU A 130 3.91 12.74 -5.63
C GLU A 130 2.80 11.75 -5.97
N ASN A 131 3.04 10.44 -5.87
CA ASN A 131 1.99 9.44 -6.03
C ASN A 131 0.91 9.56 -4.93
N ILE A 132 1.31 9.81 -3.68
CA ILE A 132 0.38 10.03 -2.56
C ILE A 132 -0.39 11.34 -2.76
N PHE A 133 0.28 12.42 -3.20
CA PHE A 133 -0.34 13.70 -3.50
C PHE A 133 -1.36 13.58 -4.63
N SER A 134 -1.02 12.85 -5.70
CA SER A 134 -1.94 12.59 -6.81
C SER A 134 -3.21 11.85 -6.34
N MET A 135 -3.09 10.85 -5.46
CA MET A 135 -4.25 10.20 -4.87
C MET A 135 -5.10 11.19 -4.05
N ALA A 136 -4.47 12.05 -3.26
CA ALA A 136 -5.16 13.06 -2.47
C ALA A 136 -5.86 14.11 -3.34
N GLU A 137 -5.23 14.57 -4.40
CA GLU A 137 -5.80 15.52 -5.36
C GLU A 137 -6.99 14.93 -6.12
N ILE A 138 -6.87 13.68 -6.58
CA ILE A 138 -7.98 12.95 -7.18
C ILE A 138 -9.14 12.86 -6.18
N ALA A 139 -8.90 12.46 -4.94
CA ALA A 139 -9.98 12.37 -3.93
C ALA A 139 -10.67 13.72 -3.71
N LYS A 140 -9.91 14.81 -3.58
CA LYS A 140 -10.45 16.17 -3.38
C LYS A 140 -11.30 16.62 -4.56
N GLU A 141 -10.90 16.32 -5.80
CA GLU A 141 -11.68 16.66 -6.99
C GLU A 141 -13.06 15.99 -7.00
N TYR A 142 -13.17 14.81 -6.39
CA TYR A 142 -14.44 14.10 -6.21
C TYR A 142 -15.16 14.42 -4.89
N GLY A 143 -14.72 15.45 -4.15
CA GLY A 143 -15.34 15.86 -2.89
C GLY A 143 -15.11 14.92 -1.71
N ILE A 144 -14.15 14.01 -1.81
CA ILE A 144 -13.81 13.03 -0.78
C ILE A 144 -12.85 13.68 0.22
N GLN A 145 -13.16 13.61 1.52
CA GLN A 145 -12.25 14.10 2.56
C GLN A 145 -11.02 13.19 2.66
N VAL A 146 -9.83 13.80 2.74
CA VAL A 146 -8.57 13.06 2.72
C VAL A 146 -7.87 13.10 4.08
N TYR A 147 -7.39 11.93 4.51
CA TYR A 147 -6.49 11.73 5.63
C TYR A 147 -5.21 11.07 5.10
N ILE A 148 -4.06 11.71 5.30
CA ILE A 148 -2.76 11.12 4.95
C ILE A 148 -2.07 10.71 6.25
N CYS A 149 -1.73 9.42 6.34
CA CYS A 149 -1.04 8.87 7.50
C CYS A 149 0.48 9.00 7.36
N SER A 150 1.16 9.19 8.48
CA SER A 150 2.59 8.94 8.52
C SER A 150 2.88 7.48 8.18
N VAL A 151 3.95 7.25 7.43
CA VAL A 151 4.55 5.92 7.32
C VAL A 151 5.02 5.49 8.70
N LEU A 152 4.75 4.25 9.09
CA LEU A 152 5.14 3.72 10.38
C LEU A 152 6.67 3.66 10.54
N PRO A 153 7.18 3.71 11.77
CA PRO A 153 8.61 3.53 12.02
C PRO A 153 9.12 2.20 11.46
N ALA A 154 10.26 2.21 10.80
CA ALA A 154 10.94 0.99 10.37
C ALA A 154 12.44 1.25 10.34
N LYS A 155 13.22 0.45 11.07
CA LYS A 155 14.69 0.55 11.11
C LYS A 155 15.39 -0.49 10.25
N ASP A 156 14.69 -1.53 9.85
CA ASP A 156 15.19 -2.59 8.98
C ASP A 156 14.05 -3.23 8.20
N PHE A 157 14.40 -3.90 7.10
CA PHE A 157 13.50 -4.73 6.30
C PHE A 157 14.08 -6.13 6.21
N PRO A 158 13.55 -7.14 6.95
CA PRO A 158 14.06 -8.49 6.90
C PRO A 158 14.12 -9.12 5.50
N TRP A 159 13.23 -8.67 4.58
CA TRP A 159 13.18 -9.14 3.19
C TRP A 159 14.02 -8.31 2.21
N SER A 160 14.52 -7.14 2.62
CA SER A 160 15.30 -6.23 1.78
C SER A 160 16.47 -5.63 2.58
N PRO A 161 17.49 -6.44 2.90
CA PRO A 161 18.60 -6.01 3.74
C PRO A 161 19.42 -4.91 3.06
N ASN A 162 20.18 -4.15 3.87
CA ASN A 162 21.04 -3.03 3.45
C ASN A 162 20.31 -1.76 3.01
N ILE A 163 19.01 -1.68 3.23
CA ILE A 163 18.26 -0.42 3.14
C ILE A 163 18.19 0.16 4.56
N GLU A 164 18.63 1.39 4.74
CA GLU A 164 18.46 2.13 5.99
C GLU A 164 17.10 2.88 5.97
N PRO A 165 15.97 2.24 6.33
CA PRO A 165 14.66 2.83 6.12
C PRO A 165 14.36 4.00 7.04
N ALA A 166 14.87 4.01 8.28
CA ALA A 166 14.50 5.01 9.30
C ALA A 166 14.64 6.46 8.80
N LYS A 167 15.79 6.81 8.20
CA LYS A 167 16.03 8.15 7.66
C LYS A 167 15.09 8.49 6.49
N LYS A 168 14.81 7.49 5.64
CA LYS A 168 13.91 7.65 4.48
C LYS A 168 12.47 7.84 4.92
N VAL A 169 12.02 7.07 5.92
CA VAL A 169 10.69 7.20 6.53
C VAL A 169 10.50 8.59 7.13
N ILE A 170 11.47 9.07 7.94
CA ILE A 170 11.42 10.42 8.52
C ILE A 170 11.36 11.48 7.42
N LYS A 171 12.18 11.35 6.37
CA LYS A 171 12.18 12.29 5.23
C LYS A 171 10.83 12.32 4.53
N LEU A 172 10.24 11.15 4.23
CA LEU A 172 8.93 11.06 3.60
C LEU A 172 7.84 11.66 4.50
N ASN A 173 7.83 11.31 5.79
CA ASN A 173 6.85 11.82 6.75
C ASN A 173 6.88 13.35 6.88
N ASN A 174 8.07 13.96 6.83
CA ASN A 174 8.19 15.43 6.83
C ASN A 174 7.56 16.03 5.57
N VAL A 175 7.83 15.49 4.39
CA VAL A 175 7.25 15.93 3.12
C VAL A 175 5.72 15.80 3.14
N LEU A 176 5.19 14.66 3.62
CA LEU A 176 3.75 14.43 3.73
C LEU A 176 3.08 15.41 4.71
N ARG A 177 3.71 15.66 5.85
CA ARG A 177 3.21 16.63 6.86
C ARG A 177 3.15 18.05 6.30
N GLU A 178 4.20 18.51 5.63
CA GLU A 178 4.25 19.82 4.99
C GLU A 178 3.17 19.98 3.92
N TYR A 179 2.98 18.94 3.08
CA TYR A 179 1.92 18.95 2.08
C TYR A 179 0.53 19.04 2.72
N CYS A 180 0.27 18.26 3.76
CA CYS A 180 -1.00 18.28 4.50
C CYS A 180 -1.30 19.65 5.08
N LEU A 181 -0.32 20.29 5.73
CA LEU A 181 -0.45 21.64 6.28
C LEU A 181 -0.79 22.67 5.19
N LYS A 182 -0.09 22.62 4.06
CA LYS A 182 -0.27 23.56 2.96
C LYS A 182 -1.64 23.41 2.28
N ASN A 183 -2.21 22.20 2.26
CA ASN A 183 -3.41 21.88 1.50
C ASN A 183 -4.66 21.66 2.38
N ASN A 184 -4.62 21.95 3.67
CA ASN A 184 -5.68 21.72 4.65
C ASN A 184 -6.17 20.24 4.64
N ILE A 185 -5.23 19.30 4.60
CA ILE A 185 -5.46 17.87 4.70
C ILE A 185 -5.11 17.41 6.10
N VAL A 186 -5.87 16.48 6.67
CA VAL A 186 -5.57 15.93 7.99
C VAL A 186 -4.36 14.99 7.90
N TYR A 187 -3.31 15.31 8.65
CA TYR A 187 -2.15 14.43 8.82
C TYR A 187 -2.33 13.56 10.05
N VAL A 188 -2.34 12.24 9.88
CA VAL A 188 -2.51 11.27 10.96
C VAL A 188 -1.14 10.77 11.41
N ASP A 189 -0.67 11.21 12.57
CA ASP A 189 0.67 10.93 13.08
C ASP A 189 0.73 9.63 13.90
N TYR A 190 0.83 8.50 13.23
CA TYR A 190 1.14 7.21 13.88
C TYR A 190 2.59 7.13 14.33
N TYR A 191 3.52 7.70 13.52
CA TYR A 191 4.96 7.57 13.73
C TYR A 191 5.37 7.98 15.14
N SER A 192 4.98 9.17 15.59
CA SER A 192 5.43 9.73 16.87
C SER A 192 4.99 8.92 18.09
N LYS A 193 3.94 8.11 17.99
CA LYS A 193 3.44 7.28 19.10
C LYS A 193 4.01 5.86 19.10
N MET A 194 4.49 5.39 17.96
CA MET A 194 4.87 4.00 17.77
C MET A 194 6.39 3.78 17.68
N GLU A 195 7.16 4.86 17.62
CA GLU A 195 8.61 4.88 17.41
C GLU A 195 9.37 4.53 18.71
N ASP A 196 10.47 3.75 18.58
CA ASP A 196 11.26 3.16 19.68
C ASP A 196 12.43 4.06 20.19
N GLY A 197 12.57 5.29 19.70
CA GLY A 197 13.71 6.19 19.97
C GLY A 197 14.89 5.98 19.00
N MET A 198 14.81 4.99 18.10
CA MET A 198 15.85 4.65 17.12
C MET A 198 15.33 4.54 15.68
N GLY A 199 14.07 4.94 15.45
CA GLY A 199 13.42 4.94 14.13
C GLY A 199 12.71 3.65 13.76
N GLY A 200 12.62 2.67 14.66
CA GLY A 200 11.87 1.42 14.49
C GLY A 200 10.54 1.41 15.24
N LEU A 201 9.69 0.43 14.94
CA LEU A 201 8.55 0.10 15.78
C LEU A 201 9.04 -0.47 17.11
N LYS A 202 8.34 -0.17 18.21
CA LYS A 202 8.62 -0.74 19.52
C LYS A 202 8.47 -2.26 19.53
N VAL A 203 9.54 -2.96 19.90
CA VAL A 203 9.61 -4.42 20.00
C VAL A 203 9.73 -4.82 21.47
N PRO A 204 8.94 -5.76 21.98
CA PRO A 204 7.88 -6.54 21.32
C PRO A 204 6.52 -5.85 21.36
N GLU A 205 6.42 -4.63 21.86
CA GLU A 205 5.17 -3.94 22.20
C GLU A 205 4.24 -3.80 20.97
N TYR A 206 4.74 -3.34 19.83
CA TYR A 206 3.91 -3.05 18.64
C TYR A 206 4.24 -3.91 17.43
N THR A 207 5.36 -4.65 17.44
CA THR A 207 5.76 -5.58 16.38
C THR A 207 6.61 -6.70 16.94
N SER A 208 6.84 -7.75 16.17
CA SER A 208 7.74 -8.84 16.56
C SER A 208 9.20 -8.55 16.21
N ALA A 209 10.13 -9.22 16.92
CA ALA A 209 11.57 -9.08 16.67
C ALA A 209 12.03 -9.64 15.31
N VAL A 210 11.17 -10.41 14.62
CA VAL A 210 11.47 -11.00 13.30
C VAL A 210 10.80 -10.26 12.16
N ASP A 211 9.75 -9.48 12.42
CA ASP A 211 9.01 -8.71 11.40
C ASP A 211 9.54 -7.28 11.28
N LEU A 212 9.56 -6.53 12.37
CA LEU A 212 10.05 -5.15 12.50
C LEU A 212 9.24 -4.08 11.74
N VAL A 213 8.19 -4.45 11.00
CA VAL A 213 7.42 -3.56 10.12
C VAL A 213 5.92 -3.64 10.34
N HIS A 214 5.36 -4.84 10.45
CA HIS A 214 3.92 -4.99 10.61
C HIS A 214 3.52 -4.89 12.07
N PRO A 215 2.50 -4.07 12.39
CA PRO A 215 1.96 -4.01 13.74
C PRO A 215 1.36 -5.35 14.18
N ASN A 216 1.52 -5.68 15.45
CA ASN A 216 0.71 -6.69 16.16
C ASN A 216 -0.62 -6.06 16.62
N SER A 217 -1.45 -6.81 17.33
CA SER A 217 -2.76 -6.32 17.80
C SER A 217 -2.65 -5.07 18.67
N ASP A 218 -1.63 -4.96 19.54
CA ASP A 218 -1.43 -3.77 20.37
C ASP A 218 -1.00 -2.56 19.53
N GLY A 219 -0.17 -2.77 18.50
CA GLY A 219 0.18 -1.75 17.53
C GLY A 219 -1.03 -1.23 16.76
N TYR A 220 -1.92 -2.10 16.30
CA TYR A 220 -3.18 -1.68 15.67
C TYR A 220 -4.11 -0.94 16.64
N ALA A 221 -4.21 -1.37 17.90
CA ALA A 221 -5.01 -0.65 18.89
C ALA A 221 -4.52 0.80 19.11
N VAL A 222 -3.20 1.03 19.06
CA VAL A 222 -2.65 2.40 19.09
C VAL A 222 -3.07 3.18 17.84
N MET A 223 -2.97 2.59 16.63
CA MET A 223 -3.39 3.24 15.40
C MET A 223 -4.87 3.63 15.43
N GLU A 224 -5.74 2.76 15.93
CA GLU A 224 -7.18 3.00 16.13
C GLU A 224 -7.44 4.17 17.07
N SER A 225 -6.73 4.21 18.20
CA SER A 225 -6.87 5.30 19.17
C SER A 225 -6.48 6.67 18.62
N ILE A 226 -5.68 6.71 17.56
CA ILE A 226 -5.22 7.94 16.90
C ILE A 226 -6.21 8.37 15.81
N ILE A 227 -6.67 7.45 14.94
CA ILE A 227 -7.53 7.79 13.81
C ILE A 227 -8.98 8.10 14.22
N LEU A 228 -9.42 7.64 15.38
CA LEU A 228 -10.77 7.90 15.91
C LEU A 228 -10.90 9.24 16.67
N LYS A 229 -9.82 10.02 16.80
CA LYS A 229 -9.83 11.36 17.46
C LYS A 229 -10.18 12.44 16.48
#